data_f467fa8b505331d96f8e642f25615977
#
_entry.id   f467fa8b505331d96f8e642f25615977
#
_cell.length_a   1.000
_cell.length_b   1.000
_cell.length_c   1.000
_cell.angle_alpha   90.00
_cell.angle_beta   90.00
_cell.angle_gamma   90.00
#
_symmetry.space_group_name_H-M   'P 1'
#
loop_
_entity.id
_entity.type
_entity.pdbx_description
1 polymer ?
#
loop_
_entity_poly.entity_id
_entity_poly.type
_entity_poly.pdbx_seq_one_letter_code
_entity_poly.pdbx_strand_id
1 'polypeptide(L)'
;GNISTALGIALASKQTFAVLGDLSFLHDLTGLIHREEINCSFIVINNDGGGIFSTLPQRGVDGFESVFGTPHSLDPAAIAKAMGISATTISSVDELKKTLKAPVKGISIVVANVPSRDENADSLKAIYESMNSI
;
A
#
# COMPACT_ATOMS: atom_id res chain seq x y z
N GLY A 1 -5.70 12.56 -2.18
CA GLY A 1 -5.95 13.08 -0.84
C GLY A 1 -5.88 12.04 0.28
N ASN A 2 -5.52 10.76 0.00
CA ASN A 2 -5.53 9.69 1.03
C ASN A 2 -4.49 9.93 2.13
N ILE A 3 -3.28 10.36 1.76
CA ILE A 3 -2.22 10.68 2.71
C ILE A 3 -2.62 11.87 3.57
N SER A 4 -3.05 12.97 2.94
CA SER A 4 -3.49 14.17 3.66
C SER A 4 -4.67 13.90 4.59
N THR A 5 -5.61 13.05 4.17
CA THR A 5 -6.74 12.62 5.01
C THR A 5 -6.25 11.84 6.24
N ALA A 6 -5.34 10.88 6.05
CA ALA A 6 -4.77 10.11 7.16
C ALA A 6 -4.00 10.99 8.15
N LEU A 7 -3.23 11.96 7.64
CA LEU A 7 -2.52 12.93 8.49
C LEU A 7 -3.49 13.84 9.25
N GLY A 8 -4.60 14.27 8.63
CA GLY A 8 -5.64 15.02 9.29
C GLY A 8 -6.30 14.25 10.45
N ILE A 9 -6.54 12.95 10.28
CA ILE A 9 -7.03 12.07 11.35
C ILE A 9 -5.96 11.93 12.45
N ALA A 10 -4.70 11.80 12.06
CA ALA A 10 -3.59 11.63 13.00
C ALA A 10 -3.36 12.85 13.90
N LEU A 11 -3.71 14.06 13.46
CA LEU A 11 -3.68 15.27 14.30
C LEU A 11 -4.59 15.18 15.54
N ALA A 12 -5.70 14.43 15.43
CA ALA A 12 -6.64 14.22 16.53
C ALA A 12 -6.40 12.92 17.30
N SER A 13 -5.37 12.15 16.95
CA SER A 13 -5.11 10.82 17.48
C SER A 13 -3.72 10.70 18.09
N LYS A 14 -3.55 9.84 19.13
CA LYS A 14 -2.23 9.60 19.73
C LYS A 14 -1.28 8.87 18.78
N GLN A 15 -1.81 7.97 17.97
CA GLN A 15 -1.10 7.30 16.89
C GLN A 15 -2.11 6.82 15.84
N THR A 16 -1.70 6.80 14.59
CA THR A 16 -2.53 6.38 13.45
C THR A 16 -1.77 5.40 12.58
N PHE A 17 -2.45 4.35 12.13
CA PHE A 17 -2.00 3.49 11.04
C PHE A 17 -2.93 3.71 9.85
N ALA A 18 -2.35 3.98 8.68
CA ALA A 18 -3.08 4.13 7.43
C ALA A 18 -2.60 3.08 6.43
N VAL A 19 -3.53 2.33 5.84
CA VAL A 19 -3.20 1.31 4.82
C VAL A 19 -3.57 1.84 3.45
N LEU A 20 -2.62 1.82 2.53
CA LEU A 20 -2.76 2.31 1.15
C LEU A 20 -2.20 1.27 0.18
N GLY A 21 -2.76 1.20 -1.03
CA GLY A 21 -2.06 0.56 -2.14
C GLY A 21 -0.93 1.45 -2.66
N ASP A 22 0.02 0.84 -3.37
CA ASP A 22 1.18 1.51 -3.96
C ASP A 22 0.81 2.67 -4.88
N LEU A 23 -0.14 2.48 -5.81
CA LEU A 23 -0.62 3.57 -6.68
C LEU A 23 -1.27 4.71 -5.90
N SER A 24 -2.04 4.41 -4.86
CA SER A 24 -2.66 5.43 -4.02
C SER A 24 -1.62 6.22 -3.25
N PHE A 25 -0.55 5.56 -2.79
CA PHE A 25 0.59 6.19 -2.14
C PHE A 25 1.35 7.09 -3.11
N LEU A 26 1.73 6.56 -4.28
CA LEU A 26 2.49 7.31 -5.30
C LEU A 26 1.73 8.52 -5.83
N HIS A 27 0.42 8.40 -5.99
CA HIS A 27 -0.44 9.49 -6.48
C HIS A 27 -0.53 10.68 -5.52
N ASP A 28 -0.36 10.46 -4.21
CA ASP A 28 -0.58 11.48 -3.18
C ASP A 28 0.67 11.83 -2.35
N LEU A 29 1.86 11.59 -2.92
CA LEU A 29 3.15 11.84 -2.25
C LEU A 29 3.29 13.26 -1.71
N THR A 30 2.70 14.24 -2.37
CA THR A 30 2.73 15.65 -1.93
C THR A 30 2.04 15.86 -0.58
N GLY A 31 1.12 14.97 -0.19
CA GLY A 31 0.50 14.96 1.13
C GLY A 31 1.49 14.72 2.28
N LEU A 32 2.69 14.19 1.98
CA LEU A 32 3.76 14.02 2.97
C LEU A 32 4.54 15.32 3.25
N ILE A 33 4.33 16.37 2.48
CA ILE A 33 4.95 17.69 2.68
C ILE A 33 4.15 18.45 3.72
N HIS A 34 4.58 18.37 4.98
CA HIS A 34 3.92 19.04 6.10
C HIS A 34 4.97 19.52 7.12
N ARG A 35 4.56 20.34 8.11
CA ARG A 35 5.42 20.90 9.14
C ARG A 35 5.01 20.53 10.57
N GLU A 36 3.85 19.91 10.74
CA GLU A 36 3.29 19.54 12.03
C GLU A 36 3.95 18.24 12.55
N GLU A 37 4.05 18.10 13.87
CA GLU A 37 4.44 16.84 14.50
C GLU A 37 3.24 15.89 14.52
N ILE A 38 3.28 14.87 13.68
CA ILE A 38 2.19 13.90 13.48
C ILE A 38 2.74 12.48 13.66
N ASN A 39 2.04 11.66 14.43
CA ASN A 39 2.35 10.24 14.61
C ASN A 39 1.46 9.39 13.69
N CYS A 40 1.96 9.09 12.49
CA CYS A 40 1.25 8.29 11.49
C CYS A 40 2.19 7.29 10.81
N SER A 41 1.86 6.01 10.84
CA SER A 41 2.56 4.99 10.08
C SER A 41 1.71 4.57 8.88
N PHE A 42 2.22 4.78 7.68
CA PHE A 42 1.59 4.32 6.45
C PHE A 42 2.09 2.92 6.10
N ILE A 43 1.16 1.99 5.94
CA ILE A 43 1.43 0.64 5.45
C ILE A 43 1.04 0.63 3.97
N VAL A 44 2.05 0.56 3.11
CA VAL A 44 1.87 0.55 1.65
C VAL A 44 1.91 -0.88 1.17
N ILE A 45 0.78 -1.37 0.68
CA ILE A 45 0.67 -2.68 0.05
C ILE A 45 1.20 -2.54 -1.37
N ASN A 46 2.36 -3.14 -1.63
CA ASN A 46 3.04 -3.03 -2.91
C ASN A 46 2.91 -4.33 -3.71
N ASN A 47 2.08 -4.29 -4.75
CA ASN A 47 1.90 -5.36 -5.74
C ASN A 47 2.26 -4.92 -7.15
N ASP A 48 2.95 -3.79 -7.29
CA ASP A 48 3.40 -3.18 -8.53
C ASP A 48 2.25 -2.81 -9.47
N GLY A 49 1.22 -2.11 -8.93
CA GLY A 49 0.20 -1.51 -9.79
C GLY A 49 -1.26 -1.78 -9.42
N GLY A 50 -2.14 -1.74 -10.42
CA GLY A 50 -3.59 -1.80 -10.28
C GLY A 50 -4.15 -3.20 -10.07
N GLY A 51 -3.84 -3.84 -8.94
CA GLY A 51 -4.20 -5.24 -8.64
C GLY A 51 -5.69 -5.56 -8.70
N ILE A 52 -6.56 -4.60 -8.39
CA ILE A 52 -8.00 -4.81 -8.48
C ILE A 52 -8.46 -5.16 -9.90
N PHE A 53 -7.80 -4.61 -10.91
CA PHE A 53 -8.19 -4.85 -12.31
C PHE A 53 -7.90 -6.29 -12.76
N SER A 54 -6.93 -6.97 -12.15
CA SER A 54 -6.66 -8.39 -12.42
C SER A 54 -7.78 -9.33 -11.93
N THR A 55 -8.70 -8.83 -11.10
CA THR A 55 -9.88 -9.60 -10.65
C THR A 55 -11.11 -9.37 -11.52
N LEU A 56 -11.05 -8.50 -12.50
CA LEU A 56 -12.18 -8.10 -13.34
C LEU A 56 -12.15 -8.81 -14.70
N PRO A 57 -13.31 -8.86 -15.42
CA PRO A 57 -13.43 -9.57 -16.70
C PRO A 57 -12.49 -9.09 -17.82
N GLN A 58 -12.00 -7.86 -17.76
CA GLN A 58 -11.06 -7.31 -18.74
C GLN A 58 -9.61 -7.80 -18.58
N ARG A 59 -9.31 -8.63 -17.57
CA ARG A 59 -7.98 -9.24 -17.42
C ARG A 59 -7.57 -9.96 -18.69
N GLY A 60 -6.39 -9.65 -19.20
CA GLY A 60 -5.81 -10.30 -20.38
C GLY A 60 -6.25 -9.75 -21.72
N VAL A 61 -7.04 -8.67 -21.80
CA VAL A 61 -7.30 -7.97 -23.06
C VAL A 61 -6.04 -7.24 -23.53
N ASP A 62 -5.94 -7.00 -24.84
CA ASP A 62 -4.82 -6.26 -25.42
C ASP A 62 -4.68 -4.88 -24.74
N GLY A 63 -3.45 -4.52 -24.34
CA GLY A 63 -3.18 -3.27 -23.64
C GLY A 63 -3.56 -3.26 -22.14
N PHE A 64 -3.99 -4.39 -21.58
CA PHE A 64 -4.39 -4.47 -20.18
C PHE A 64 -3.33 -3.90 -19.22
N GLU A 65 -2.07 -4.29 -19.39
CA GLU A 65 -0.99 -3.83 -18.51
C GLU A 65 -0.75 -2.33 -18.60
N SER A 66 -0.86 -1.73 -19.77
CA SER A 66 -0.63 -0.30 -19.97
C SER A 66 -1.79 0.58 -19.49
N VAL A 67 -3.02 0.06 -19.49
CA VAL A 67 -4.23 0.85 -19.19
C VAL A 67 -4.74 0.58 -17.77
N PHE A 68 -4.72 -0.67 -17.33
CA PHE A 68 -5.32 -1.12 -16.08
C PHE A 68 -4.27 -1.58 -15.05
N GLY A 69 -3.36 -2.46 -15.46
CA GLY A 69 -2.32 -3.01 -14.59
C GLY A 69 -1.34 -1.94 -14.13
N THR A 70 -0.95 -1.06 -15.04
CA THR A 70 -0.06 0.08 -14.80
C THR A 70 1.13 -0.25 -13.88
N PRO A 71 1.94 -1.27 -14.21
CA PRO A 71 3.12 -1.60 -13.42
C PRO A 71 4.08 -0.42 -13.43
N HIS A 72 4.59 -0.05 -12.25
CA HIS A 72 5.42 1.16 -12.12
C HIS A 72 6.90 0.85 -11.85
N SER A 73 7.22 -0.34 -11.33
CA SER A 73 8.58 -0.78 -11.00
C SER A 73 9.35 0.20 -10.09
N LEU A 74 8.65 1.01 -9.30
CA LEU A 74 9.23 1.96 -8.37
C LEU A 74 9.40 1.33 -6.99
N ASP A 75 10.37 1.83 -6.23
CA ASP A 75 10.52 1.50 -4.80
C ASP A 75 9.90 2.61 -3.93
N PRO A 76 8.69 2.40 -3.37
CA PRO A 76 8.04 3.40 -2.52
C PRO A 76 8.86 3.73 -1.26
N ALA A 77 9.65 2.78 -0.74
CA ALA A 77 10.50 3.04 0.42
C ALA A 77 11.68 3.95 0.07
N ALA A 78 12.29 3.75 -1.10
CA ALA A 78 13.36 4.63 -1.58
C ALA A 78 12.83 6.06 -1.82
N ILE A 79 11.65 6.20 -2.40
CA ILE A 79 11.00 7.49 -2.63
C ILE A 79 10.75 8.21 -1.29
N ALA A 80 10.17 7.52 -0.30
CA ALA A 80 9.92 8.11 1.01
C ALA A 80 11.23 8.57 1.69
N LYS A 81 12.30 7.76 1.61
CA LYS A 81 13.62 8.13 2.14
C LYS A 81 14.20 9.36 1.44
N ALA A 82 14.03 9.48 0.13
CA ALA A 82 14.45 10.67 -0.62
C ALA A 82 13.70 11.94 -0.18
N MET A 83 12.48 11.81 0.35
CA MET A 83 11.71 12.89 0.97
C MET A 83 12.08 13.14 2.44
N GLY A 84 13.08 12.45 2.99
CA GLY A 84 13.51 12.57 4.38
C GLY A 84 12.63 11.80 5.38
N ILE A 85 11.77 10.90 4.93
CA ILE A 85 10.84 10.15 5.77
C ILE A 85 11.41 8.76 6.05
N SER A 86 11.28 8.30 7.31
CA SER A 86 11.68 6.95 7.69
C SER A 86 10.86 5.91 6.93
N ALA A 87 11.55 4.98 6.26
CA ALA A 87 10.86 3.94 5.51
C ALA A 87 11.58 2.59 5.61
N THR A 88 10.80 1.52 5.68
CA THR A 88 11.26 0.12 5.69
C THR A 88 10.43 -0.71 4.73
N THR A 89 11.01 -1.80 4.24
CA THR A 89 10.29 -2.81 3.46
C THR A 89 10.16 -4.09 4.28
N ILE A 90 9.00 -4.71 4.25
CA ILE A 90 8.69 -5.97 4.91
C ILE A 90 8.13 -6.96 3.88
N SER A 91 8.33 -8.26 4.13
CA SER A 91 7.88 -9.34 3.25
C SER A 91 7.23 -10.50 4.01
N SER A 92 6.99 -10.34 5.30
CA SER A 92 6.38 -11.36 6.13
C SER A 92 5.31 -10.81 7.08
N VAL A 93 4.35 -11.68 7.42
CA VAL A 93 3.29 -11.35 8.40
C VAL A 93 3.88 -11.07 9.79
N ASP A 94 4.97 -11.73 10.15
CA ASP A 94 5.57 -11.54 11.47
C ASP A 94 6.29 -10.19 11.58
N GLU A 95 6.92 -9.71 10.50
CA GLU A 95 7.44 -8.35 10.43
C GLU A 95 6.32 -7.31 10.52
N LEU A 96 5.19 -7.54 9.83
CA LEU A 96 4.01 -6.68 9.95
C LEU A 96 3.49 -6.64 11.39
N LYS A 97 3.32 -7.80 12.05
CA LYS A 97 2.89 -7.86 13.45
C LYS A 97 3.83 -7.11 14.39
N LYS A 98 5.14 -7.22 14.17
CA LYS A 98 6.15 -6.48 14.94
C LYS A 98 6.00 -4.97 14.74
N THR A 99 5.80 -4.54 13.50
CA THR A 99 5.58 -3.13 13.14
C THR A 99 4.34 -2.58 13.83
N LEU A 100 3.21 -3.28 13.79
CA LEU A 100 1.95 -2.84 14.38
C LEU A 100 1.98 -2.76 15.92
N LYS A 101 2.88 -3.50 16.57
CA LYS A 101 3.07 -3.44 18.03
C LYS A 101 4.03 -2.33 18.45
N ALA A 102 4.82 -1.80 17.55
CA ALA A 102 5.76 -0.73 17.86
C ALA A 102 5.04 0.62 18.01
N PRO A 103 5.49 1.49 18.93
CA PRO A 103 4.93 2.83 19.03
C PRO A 103 5.24 3.65 17.78
N VAL A 104 4.23 4.35 17.25
CA VAL A 104 4.40 5.25 16.12
C VAL A 104 5.00 6.56 16.60
N LYS A 105 6.13 6.95 16.02
CA LYS A 105 6.82 8.23 16.30
C LYS A 105 7.08 8.95 14.98
N GLY A 106 6.48 10.10 14.82
CA GLY A 106 6.56 10.85 13.57
C GLY A 106 5.83 10.13 12.42
N ILE A 107 6.15 10.52 11.20
CA ILE A 107 5.67 9.83 10.00
C ILE A 107 6.65 8.73 9.61
N SER A 108 6.13 7.55 9.32
CA SER A 108 6.90 6.42 8.81
C SER A 108 6.14 5.70 7.70
N ILE A 109 6.90 5.12 6.78
CA ILE A 109 6.37 4.31 5.68
C ILE A 109 6.85 2.87 5.86
N VAL A 110 5.93 1.94 5.83
CA VAL A 110 6.21 0.50 5.85
C VAL A 110 5.68 -0.10 4.55
N VAL A 111 6.58 -0.44 3.65
CA VAL A 111 6.21 -1.06 2.37
C VAL A 111 6.11 -2.56 2.57
N ALA A 112 4.92 -3.10 2.42
CA ALA A 112 4.66 -4.53 2.45
C ALA A 112 4.66 -5.07 1.02
N ASN A 113 5.74 -5.74 0.62
CA ASN A 113 5.76 -6.45 -0.64
C ASN A 113 4.89 -7.71 -0.54
N VAL A 114 3.90 -7.79 -1.42
CA VAL A 114 2.95 -8.89 -1.49
C VAL A 114 3.10 -9.63 -2.82
N PRO A 115 2.49 -10.82 -3.00
CA PRO A 115 2.48 -11.53 -4.27
C PRO A 115 2.01 -10.65 -5.43
N SER A 116 2.38 -11.05 -6.64
CA SER A 116 2.02 -10.33 -7.85
C SER A 116 0.49 -10.18 -7.98
N ARG A 117 0.07 -9.19 -8.76
CA ARG A 117 -1.36 -8.92 -9.05
C ARG A 117 -2.09 -10.16 -9.56
N ASP A 118 -1.44 -10.94 -10.41
CA ASP A 118 -2.03 -12.13 -10.99
C ASP A 118 -2.13 -13.28 -9.99
N GLU A 119 -1.07 -13.54 -9.22
CA GLU A 119 -1.11 -14.54 -8.15
C GLU A 119 -2.17 -14.22 -7.10
N ASN A 120 -2.33 -12.95 -6.75
CA ASN A 120 -3.37 -12.52 -5.82
C ASN A 120 -4.77 -12.70 -6.40
N ALA A 121 -4.99 -12.36 -7.67
CA ALA A 121 -6.28 -12.53 -8.34
C ALA A 121 -6.66 -14.02 -8.45
N ASP A 122 -5.71 -14.88 -8.80
CA ASP A 122 -5.94 -16.33 -8.89
C ASP A 122 -6.23 -16.95 -7.51
N SER A 123 -5.54 -16.50 -6.47
CA SER A 123 -5.80 -16.92 -5.09
C SER A 123 -7.21 -16.50 -4.63
N LEU A 124 -7.61 -15.27 -4.94
CA LEU A 124 -8.93 -14.75 -4.59
C LEU A 124 -10.04 -15.53 -5.33
N LYS A 125 -9.82 -15.83 -6.61
CA LYS A 125 -10.74 -16.65 -7.40
C LYS A 125 -10.91 -18.05 -6.79
N ALA A 126 -9.82 -18.71 -6.41
CA ALA A 126 -9.87 -20.03 -5.75
C ALA A 126 -10.66 -20.00 -4.43
N ILE A 127 -10.53 -18.93 -3.64
CA ILE A 127 -11.32 -18.74 -2.43
C ILE A 127 -12.82 -18.66 -2.75
N TYR A 128 -13.21 -17.84 -3.73
CA TYR A 128 -14.63 -17.73 -4.13
C TYR A 128 -15.19 -19.02 -4.68
N GLU A 129 -14.43 -19.77 -5.47
CA GLU A 129 -14.84 -21.07 -5.99
C GLU A 129 -15.07 -22.08 -4.85
N SER A 130 -14.19 -22.09 -3.86
CA SER A 130 -14.35 -22.97 -2.68
C SER A 130 -15.58 -22.63 -1.85
N MET A 131 -15.93 -21.35 -1.74
CA MET A 131 -17.13 -20.91 -1.01
C MET A 131 -18.43 -21.27 -1.74
N ASN A 132 -18.41 -21.28 -3.07
CA ASN A 132 -19.59 -21.61 -3.89
C ASN A 132 -19.82 -23.13 -4.04
N SER A 133 -18.89 -23.97 -3.56
CA SER A 133 -18.98 -25.43 -3.59
C SER A 133 -19.60 -26.04 -2.31
N ILE A 134 -19.99 -25.20 -1.36
CA ILE A 134 -20.68 -25.57 -0.11
C ILE A 134 -22.19 -25.39 -0.32
#